data_c42580b5e1232f2a6edba9bd3daec659
#
_entry.id   c42580b5e1232f2a6edba9bd3daec659
#
_cell.length_a   1.000
_cell.length_b   1.000
_cell.length_c   1.000
_cell.angle_alpha   90.00
_cell.angle_beta   90.00
_cell.angle_gamma   90.00
#
_symmetry.space_group_name_H-M   'P 1'
#
loop_
_entity.id
_entity.type
_entity.pdbx_description
1 polymer ?
#
loop_
_entity_poly.entity_id
_entity_poly.type
_entity_poly.pdbx_seq_one_letter_code
_entity_poly.pdbx_strand_id
1 'polypeptide(L)'
;MSKELYNKRRKQIGFLLQHERKCQHLEQEVVAQKMDVKQEDISKIESGTRRIDILELIDYAEVLGFSITEVAWKIDMYLSALRLLPLPNRNVLDKKIKVEISWSENCFSASLGDIVQDTFVFTANNFDELQIEIIDGFDSQIKRMVADGNKVPWWLVKKEYEFEYKFLDATSLLKAYNTYISLAVISRITGINQNQLSQYANGLKKARPNQLKRIAEAIQKIGKDLTAVVP
;
A
#
# COMPACT_ATOMS: atom_id res chain seq x y z
N MET A 1 -19.67 21.08 9.24
CA MET A 1 -19.48 19.94 10.17
C MET A 1 -20.38 20.19 11.38
N SER A 2 -21.20 19.20 11.80
CA SER A 2 -22.10 19.38 12.94
C SER A 2 -21.30 19.44 14.25
N LYS A 3 -21.79 20.24 15.23
CA LYS A 3 -21.20 20.36 16.57
C LYS A 3 -21.15 19.00 17.27
N GLU A 4 -22.13 18.16 17.00
CA GLU A 4 -22.22 16.79 17.55
C GLU A 4 -21.08 15.89 17.04
N LEU A 5 -20.83 15.87 15.73
CA LEU A 5 -19.73 15.10 15.14
C LEU A 5 -18.36 15.56 15.65
N TYR A 6 -18.19 16.87 15.81
CA TYR A 6 -16.98 17.44 16.38
C TYR A 6 -16.75 16.95 17.83
N ASN A 7 -17.78 17.00 18.68
CA ASN A 7 -17.67 16.53 20.05
C ASN A 7 -17.40 15.03 20.13
N LYS A 8 -17.97 14.25 19.23
CA LYS A 8 -17.78 12.81 19.14
C LYS A 8 -16.32 12.48 18.80
N ARG A 9 -15.76 13.14 17.77
CA ARG A 9 -14.34 13.01 17.41
C ARG A 9 -13.41 13.36 18.55
N ARG A 10 -13.64 14.49 19.22
CA ARG A 10 -12.84 14.93 20.36
C ARG A 10 -12.78 13.90 21.48
N LYS A 11 -13.94 13.32 21.85
CA LYS A 11 -14.01 12.27 22.86
C LYS A 11 -13.21 11.02 22.45
N GLN A 12 -13.29 10.63 21.19
CA GLN A 12 -12.58 9.45 20.71
C GLN A 12 -11.08 9.67 20.63
N ILE A 13 -10.62 10.86 20.28
CA ILE A 13 -9.20 11.22 20.33
C ILE A 13 -8.70 11.15 21.78
N GLY A 14 -9.43 11.74 22.72
CA GLY A 14 -9.08 11.66 24.16
C GLY A 14 -9.00 10.22 24.66
N PHE A 15 -9.96 9.38 24.28
CA PHE A 15 -9.96 7.95 24.62
C PHE A 15 -8.75 7.22 24.02
N LEU A 16 -8.38 7.51 22.77
CA LEU A 16 -7.19 6.93 22.16
C LEU A 16 -5.91 7.31 22.91
N LEU A 17 -5.73 8.59 23.25
CA LEU A 17 -4.58 9.05 24.01
C LEU A 17 -4.50 8.39 25.38
N GLN A 18 -5.63 8.26 26.08
CA GLN A 18 -5.72 7.53 27.35
C GLN A 18 -5.32 6.06 27.20
N HIS A 19 -5.80 5.40 26.14
CA HIS A 19 -5.48 4.00 25.85
C HIS A 19 -3.97 3.83 25.62
N GLU A 20 -3.36 4.66 24.76
CA GLU A 20 -1.92 4.61 24.46
C GLU A 20 -1.09 4.86 25.73
N ARG A 21 -1.47 5.84 26.57
CA ARG A 21 -0.80 6.08 27.85
C ARG A 21 -0.84 4.86 28.75
N LYS A 22 -2.03 4.22 28.89
CA LYS A 22 -2.19 3.01 29.71
C LYS A 22 -1.36 1.84 29.18
N CYS A 23 -1.25 1.68 27.87
CA CYS A 23 -0.38 0.67 27.24
C CYS A 23 1.10 0.89 27.58
N GLN A 24 1.51 2.14 27.81
CA GLN A 24 2.86 2.50 28.28
C GLN A 24 3.01 2.44 29.81
N HIS A 25 1.97 2.01 30.55
CA HIS A 25 1.94 1.97 32.03
C HIS A 25 2.24 3.32 32.66
N LEU A 26 1.86 4.43 32.03
CA LEU A 26 2.07 5.78 32.55
C LEU A 26 0.82 6.27 33.29
N GLU A 27 1.02 6.89 34.44
CA GLU A 27 -0.05 7.59 35.17
C GLU A 27 -0.26 9.00 34.57
N GLN A 28 -1.48 9.57 34.71
CA GLN A 28 -1.79 10.93 34.22
C GLN A 28 -0.88 11.99 34.85
N GLU A 29 -0.50 11.84 36.11
CA GLU A 29 0.38 12.75 36.83
C GLU A 29 1.79 12.77 36.17
N VAL A 30 2.32 11.62 35.79
CA VAL A 30 3.62 11.50 35.12
C VAL A 30 3.62 12.22 33.78
N VAL A 31 2.54 12.06 32.98
CA VAL A 31 2.38 12.75 31.71
C VAL A 31 2.27 14.26 31.93
N ALA A 32 1.45 14.67 32.88
CA ALA A 32 1.27 16.08 33.25
C ALA A 32 2.59 16.75 33.67
N GLN A 33 3.39 16.08 34.48
CA GLN A 33 4.70 16.57 34.92
C GLN A 33 5.66 16.73 33.72
N LYS A 34 5.70 15.76 32.82
CA LYS A 34 6.57 15.82 31.62
C LYS A 34 6.17 16.89 30.62
N MET A 35 4.87 17.19 30.54
CA MET A 35 4.32 18.25 29.68
C MET A 35 4.28 19.63 30.33
N ASP A 36 4.69 19.75 31.59
CA ASP A 36 4.59 20.97 32.42
C ASP A 36 3.16 21.56 32.48
N VAL A 37 2.16 20.66 32.67
CA VAL A 37 0.75 21.02 32.80
C VAL A 37 0.16 20.40 34.08
N LYS A 38 -1.08 20.79 34.42
CA LYS A 38 -1.78 20.18 35.57
C LYS A 38 -2.37 18.82 35.20
N GLN A 39 -2.36 17.88 36.13
CA GLN A 39 -2.99 16.56 35.95
C GLN A 39 -4.46 16.66 35.55
N GLU A 40 -5.18 17.69 36.04
CA GLU A 40 -6.56 17.95 35.61
C GLU A 40 -6.70 18.24 34.11
N ASP A 41 -5.70 18.87 33.48
CA ASP A 41 -5.70 19.18 32.05
C ASP A 41 -5.58 17.88 31.23
N ILE A 42 -4.69 16.98 31.64
CA ILE A 42 -4.57 15.64 31.04
C ILE A 42 -5.88 14.88 31.18
N SER A 43 -6.50 14.87 32.37
CA SER A 43 -7.78 14.23 32.60
C SER A 43 -8.90 14.80 31.70
N LYS A 44 -8.92 16.13 31.54
CA LYS A 44 -9.90 16.81 30.65
C LYS A 44 -9.66 16.52 29.15
N ILE A 45 -8.40 16.40 28.73
CA ILE A 45 -8.04 16.00 27.37
C ILE A 45 -8.49 14.56 27.11
N GLU A 46 -8.13 13.63 27.98
CA GLU A 46 -8.47 12.20 27.84
C GLU A 46 -9.99 11.94 27.90
N SER A 47 -10.71 12.65 28.73
CA SER A 47 -12.19 12.56 28.77
C SER A 47 -12.86 13.26 27.59
N GLY A 48 -12.12 14.02 26.79
CA GLY A 48 -12.63 14.83 25.69
C GLY A 48 -13.49 16.01 26.13
N THR A 49 -13.38 16.48 27.36
CA THR A 49 -14.06 17.69 27.84
C THR A 49 -13.31 18.96 27.45
N ARG A 50 -11.99 18.89 27.33
CA ARG A 50 -11.11 19.94 26.83
C ARG A 50 -10.57 19.57 25.45
N ARG A 51 -10.29 20.57 24.59
CA ARG A 51 -9.56 20.38 23.34
C ARG A 51 -8.09 20.20 23.66
N ILE A 52 -7.41 19.40 22.87
CA ILE A 52 -5.96 19.38 22.76
C ILE A 52 -5.59 20.19 21.52
N ASP A 53 -4.66 21.11 21.62
CA ASP A 53 -4.10 21.78 20.44
C ASP A 53 -2.97 20.97 19.82
N ILE A 54 -2.44 21.45 18.71
CA ILE A 54 -1.41 20.70 17.96
C ILE A 54 -0.08 20.61 18.71
N LEU A 55 0.29 21.65 19.47
CA LEU A 55 1.54 21.65 20.24
C LEU A 55 1.42 20.71 21.43
N GLU A 56 0.31 20.78 22.18
CA GLU A 56 0.01 19.83 23.26
C GLU A 56 -0.03 18.38 22.75
N LEU A 57 -0.52 18.16 21.52
CA LEU A 57 -0.54 16.81 20.93
C LEU A 57 0.87 16.32 20.61
N ILE A 58 1.78 17.21 20.16
CA ILE A 58 3.18 16.88 19.94
C ILE A 58 3.84 16.50 21.26
N ASP A 59 3.70 17.33 22.31
CA ASP A 59 4.26 17.08 23.62
C ASP A 59 3.73 15.77 24.22
N TYR A 60 2.42 15.53 24.09
CA TYR A 60 1.79 14.28 24.55
C TYR A 60 2.35 13.06 23.80
N ALA A 61 2.53 13.18 22.48
CA ALA A 61 3.11 12.12 21.65
C ALA A 61 4.54 11.80 22.07
N GLU A 62 5.38 12.82 22.30
CA GLU A 62 6.77 12.66 22.76
C GLU A 62 6.85 11.96 24.13
N VAL A 63 5.97 12.32 25.06
CA VAL A 63 5.88 11.66 26.37
C VAL A 63 5.55 10.18 26.23
N LEU A 64 4.73 9.81 25.24
CA LEU A 64 4.40 8.42 24.94
C LEU A 64 5.47 7.70 24.10
N GLY A 65 6.53 8.40 23.69
CA GLY A 65 7.57 7.82 22.82
C GLY A 65 7.16 7.67 21.36
N PHE A 66 6.15 8.43 20.90
CA PHE A 66 5.67 8.45 19.53
C PHE A 66 6.07 9.73 18.82
N SER A 67 6.30 9.65 17.51
CA SER A 67 6.33 10.84 16.66
C SER A 67 4.91 11.38 16.46
N ILE A 68 4.79 12.67 16.16
CA ILE A 68 3.48 13.27 15.81
C ILE A 68 2.83 12.55 14.61
N THR A 69 3.61 12.06 13.66
CA THR A 69 3.14 11.31 12.51
C THR A 69 2.49 9.99 12.92
N GLU A 70 3.07 9.29 13.90
CA GLU A 70 2.51 8.03 14.42
C GLU A 70 1.20 8.26 15.15
N VAL A 71 1.13 9.31 15.98
CA VAL A 71 -0.11 9.67 16.68
C VAL A 71 -1.18 10.12 15.70
N ALA A 72 -0.83 10.94 14.70
CA ALA A 72 -1.78 11.35 13.66
C ALA A 72 -2.32 10.16 12.88
N TRP A 73 -1.48 9.19 12.52
CA TRP A 73 -1.88 7.95 11.87
C TRP A 73 -2.81 7.10 12.74
N LYS A 74 -2.48 6.93 14.03
CA LYS A 74 -3.34 6.21 14.99
C LYS A 74 -4.71 6.87 15.12
N ILE A 75 -4.77 8.20 15.19
CA ILE A 75 -6.02 8.98 15.22
C ILE A 75 -6.82 8.74 13.95
N ASP A 76 -6.20 8.83 12.77
CA ASP A 76 -6.86 8.63 11.49
C ASP A 76 -7.46 7.22 11.38
N MET A 77 -6.67 6.18 11.67
CA MET A 77 -7.10 4.79 11.68
C MET A 77 -8.27 4.55 12.65
N TYR A 78 -8.15 5.06 13.87
CA TYR A 78 -9.15 4.86 14.91
C TYR A 78 -10.49 5.55 14.57
N LEU A 79 -10.44 6.81 14.16
CA LEU A 79 -11.64 7.56 13.77
C LEU A 79 -12.28 7.01 12.49
N SER A 80 -11.49 6.50 11.54
CA SER A 80 -11.97 5.84 10.33
C SER A 80 -12.68 4.52 10.65
N ALA A 81 -12.12 3.70 11.55
CA ALA A 81 -12.75 2.46 12.02
C ALA A 81 -14.11 2.71 12.68
N LEU A 82 -14.24 3.83 13.40
CA LEU A 82 -15.50 4.27 14.01
C LEU A 82 -16.45 4.99 13.04
N ARG A 83 -16.10 5.11 11.75
CA ARG A 83 -16.83 5.87 10.72
C ARG A 83 -17.08 7.35 11.11
N LEU A 84 -16.20 7.91 11.92
CA LEU A 84 -16.26 9.30 12.37
C LEU A 84 -15.49 10.26 11.44
N LEU A 85 -14.60 9.73 10.61
CA LEU A 85 -14.04 10.43 9.46
C LEU A 85 -14.76 9.94 8.21
N PRO A 86 -14.98 10.80 7.18
CA PRO A 86 -15.18 10.26 5.86
C PRO A 86 -13.99 9.32 5.63
N LEU A 87 -14.28 8.13 5.13
CA LEU A 87 -13.20 7.24 4.67
C LEU A 87 -12.25 8.13 3.88
N PRO A 88 -10.96 8.20 4.27
CA PRO A 88 -10.02 8.99 3.50
C PRO A 88 -10.26 8.59 2.07
N ASN A 89 -10.46 9.60 1.21
CA ASN A 89 -10.63 9.33 -0.20
C ASN A 89 -9.36 8.59 -0.58
N ARG A 90 -9.40 7.25 -0.62
CA ARG A 90 -8.22 6.40 -0.87
C ARG A 90 -7.51 6.77 -2.16
N ASN A 91 -8.21 7.57 -3.01
CA ASN A 91 -7.65 8.20 -4.19
C ASN A 91 -6.50 9.17 -3.92
N VAL A 92 -6.24 9.57 -2.66
CA VAL A 92 -5.10 10.44 -2.33
C VAL A 92 -3.80 9.64 -2.15
N LEU A 93 -3.88 8.32 -1.99
CA LEU A 93 -2.72 7.45 -1.73
C LEU A 93 -2.71 6.17 -2.59
N ASP A 94 -3.36 6.17 -3.75
CA ASP A 94 -3.08 5.14 -4.76
C ASP A 94 -1.67 5.38 -5.34
N LYS A 95 -0.66 5.24 -4.45
CA LYS A 95 0.73 5.23 -4.86
C LYS A 95 1.00 3.90 -5.55
N LYS A 96 0.84 3.91 -6.87
CA LYS A 96 1.14 2.76 -7.71
C LYS A 96 2.58 2.81 -8.16
N ILE A 97 3.30 1.76 -7.84
CA ILE A 97 4.65 1.55 -8.32
C ILE A 97 4.56 0.70 -9.58
N LYS A 98 4.89 1.31 -10.72
CA LYS A 98 4.89 0.60 -11.99
C LYS A 98 6.07 -0.35 -12.05
N VAL A 99 5.76 -1.63 -12.25
CA VAL A 99 6.72 -2.70 -12.48
C VAL A 99 6.58 -3.13 -13.93
N GLU A 100 7.60 -2.88 -14.74
CA GLU A 100 7.62 -3.35 -16.12
C GLU A 100 8.19 -4.76 -16.19
N ILE A 101 7.43 -5.70 -16.75
CA ILE A 101 7.75 -7.13 -16.80
C ILE A 101 7.95 -7.55 -18.24
N SER A 102 9.05 -8.25 -18.48
CA SER A 102 9.39 -8.86 -19.77
C SER A 102 9.86 -10.31 -19.61
N TRP A 103 9.90 -11.04 -20.71
CA TRP A 103 10.45 -12.38 -20.78
C TRP A 103 11.72 -12.36 -21.62
N SER A 104 12.85 -12.71 -21.03
CA SER A 104 14.13 -12.81 -21.73
C SER A 104 14.98 -13.94 -21.12
N GLU A 105 15.83 -14.55 -21.93
CA GLU A 105 16.79 -15.58 -21.47
C GLU A 105 16.16 -16.70 -20.63
N ASN A 106 14.91 -17.09 -20.98
CA ASN A 106 14.11 -18.10 -20.29
C ASN A 106 13.71 -17.78 -18.86
N CYS A 107 13.71 -16.51 -18.45
CA CYS A 107 13.24 -16.06 -17.16
C CYS A 107 12.37 -14.80 -17.31
N PHE A 108 11.59 -14.52 -16.25
CA PHE A 108 10.96 -13.23 -16.07
C PHE A 108 11.99 -12.21 -15.64
N SER A 109 11.89 -11.00 -16.18
CA SER A 109 12.66 -9.84 -15.75
C SER A 109 11.70 -8.72 -15.44
N ALA A 110 11.86 -8.11 -14.28
CA ALA A 110 11.09 -6.96 -13.83
C ALA A 110 12.00 -5.78 -13.61
N SER A 111 11.57 -4.58 -14.04
CA SER A 111 12.26 -3.33 -13.76
C SER A 111 11.32 -2.33 -13.12
N LEU A 112 11.81 -1.63 -12.09
CA LEU A 112 11.15 -0.51 -11.46
C LEU A 112 11.98 0.74 -11.76
N GLY A 113 11.40 1.71 -12.48
CA GLY A 113 12.02 3.00 -12.77
C GLY A 113 11.36 4.13 -11.98
N ASP A 114 12.08 5.27 -11.89
CA ASP A 114 11.59 6.60 -11.48
C ASP A 114 11.08 6.81 -10.04
N ILE A 115 11.28 5.86 -9.12
CA ILE A 115 10.83 6.06 -7.73
C ILE A 115 11.92 6.66 -6.86
N VAL A 116 13.13 6.26 -7.11
CA VAL A 116 14.38 6.76 -6.52
C VAL A 116 15.41 6.72 -7.63
N GLN A 117 16.42 7.54 -7.61
CA GLN A 117 17.41 7.71 -8.70
C GLN A 117 18.05 6.43 -9.25
N ASP A 118 17.63 5.23 -8.77
CA ASP A 118 18.15 3.93 -9.16
C ASP A 118 17.08 3.09 -9.88
N THR A 119 17.51 2.33 -10.90
CA THR A 119 16.68 1.33 -11.57
C THR A 119 16.86 -0.01 -10.87
N PHE A 120 15.78 -0.57 -10.34
CA PHE A 120 15.78 -1.90 -9.73
C PHE A 120 15.44 -2.95 -10.78
N VAL A 121 16.24 -4.00 -10.88
CA VAL A 121 15.99 -5.14 -11.77
C VAL A 121 15.91 -6.42 -10.95
N PHE A 122 14.85 -7.19 -11.16
CA PHE A 122 14.62 -8.49 -10.52
C PHE A 122 14.41 -9.55 -11.60
N THR A 123 14.84 -10.78 -11.34
CA THR A 123 14.67 -11.90 -12.27
C THR A 123 14.24 -13.16 -11.51
N ALA A 124 13.33 -13.95 -12.11
CA ALA A 124 12.89 -15.22 -11.56
C ALA A 124 12.41 -16.18 -12.67
N ASN A 125 12.36 -17.47 -12.35
CA ASN A 125 11.94 -18.49 -13.31
C ASN A 125 10.43 -18.54 -13.52
N ASN A 126 9.65 -18.15 -12.53
CA ASN A 126 8.20 -18.05 -12.61
C ASN A 126 7.70 -16.72 -12.04
N PHE A 127 6.43 -16.39 -12.28
CA PHE A 127 5.88 -15.10 -11.91
C PHE A 127 5.63 -14.94 -10.41
N ASP A 128 5.26 -16.03 -9.71
CA ASP A 128 5.03 -15.99 -8.27
C ASP A 128 6.33 -15.72 -7.51
N GLU A 129 7.41 -16.38 -7.91
CA GLU A 129 8.77 -16.09 -7.39
C GLU A 129 9.19 -14.65 -7.69
N LEU A 130 8.92 -14.15 -8.92
CA LEU A 130 9.24 -12.77 -9.29
C LEU A 130 8.53 -11.76 -8.38
N GLN A 131 7.27 -12.00 -8.04
CA GLN A 131 6.52 -11.12 -7.14
C GLN A 131 7.14 -11.09 -5.74
N ILE A 132 7.58 -12.23 -5.22
CA ILE A 132 8.27 -12.32 -3.92
C ILE A 132 9.59 -11.55 -3.98
N GLU A 133 10.41 -11.79 -5.01
CA GLU A 133 11.70 -11.10 -5.20
C GLU A 133 11.53 -9.57 -5.32
N ILE A 134 10.49 -9.10 -6.01
CA ILE A 134 10.18 -7.67 -6.10
C ILE A 134 9.85 -7.10 -4.73
N ILE A 135 8.97 -7.77 -3.96
CA ILE A 135 8.54 -7.29 -2.65
C ILE A 135 9.72 -7.23 -1.67
N ASP A 136 10.46 -8.32 -1.55
CA ASP A 136 11.54 -8.46 -0.58
C ASP A 136 12.77 -7.61 -0.97
N GLY A 137 13.12 -7.62 -2.23
CA GLY A 137 14.25 -6.85 -2.74
C GLY A 137 14.00 -5.35 -2.67
N PHE A 138 12.80 -4.90 -3.03
CA PHE A 138 12.42 -3.50 -2.92
C PHE A 138 12.39 -3.02 -1.46
N ASP A 139 11.81 -3.80 -0.55
CA ASP A 139 11.79 -3.51 0.88
C ASP A 139 13.23 -3.40 1.47
N SER A 140 14.08 -4.34 1.09
CA SER A 140 15.48 -4.34 1.52
C SER A 140 16.25 -3.11 1.03
N GLN A 141 15.98 -2.67 -0.19
CA GLN A 141 16.60 -1.48 -0.77
C GLN A 141 16.10 -0.20 -0.09
N ILE A 142 14.79 -0.09 0.18
CA ILE A 142 14.26 1.06 0.92
C ILE A 142 14.89 1.15 2.31
N LYS A 143 15.01 0.04 3.03
CA LYS A 143 15.69 0.00 4.34
C LYS A 143 17.15 0.45 4.25
N ARG A 144 17.88 0.00 3.23
CA ARG A 144 19.27 0.41 3.00
C ARG A 144 19.37 1.90 2.74
N MET A 145 18.50 2.45 1.86
CA MET A 145 18.49 3.88 1.57
C MET A 145 18.22 4.73 2.81
N VAL A 146 17.32 4.30 3.68
CA VAL A 146 17.05 4.97 4.96
C VAL A 146 18.29 4.90 5.87
N ALA A 147 18.94 3.74 5.96
CA ALA A 147 20.17 3.56 6.75
C ALA A 147 21.34 4.44 6.24
N ASP A 148 21.45 4.62 4.92
CA ASP A 148 22.43 5.47 4.27
C ASP A 148 22.11 6.99 4.38
N GLY A 149 21.03 7.35 5.06
CA GLY A 149 20.61 8.74 5.27
C GLY A 149 19.97 9.41 4.06
N ASN A 150 19.58 8.65 3.04
CA ASN A 150 18.89 9.18 1.87
C ASN A 150 17.48 9.66 2.22
N LYS A 151 17.00 10.72 1.57
CA LYS A 151 15.63 11.20 1.71
C LYS A 151 14.67 10.26 0.98
N VAL A 152 14.15 9.28 1.69
CA VAL A 152 13.14 8.35 1.18
C VAL A 152 11.75 8.90 1.50
N PRO A 153 10.82 8.96 0.52
CA PRO A 153 9.43 9.34 0.79
C PRO A 153 8.81 8.45 1.88
N TRP A 154 8.14 9.07 2.83
CA TRP A 154 7.56 8.40 4.00
C TRP A 154 6.60 7.26 3.63
N TRP A 155 5.84 7.38 2.54
CA TRP A 155 4.90 6.37 2.07
C TRP A 155 5.61 5.08 1.57
N LEU A 156 6.86 5.18 1.11
CA LEU A 156 7.69 4.01 0.81
C LEU A 156 8.12 3.29 2.09
N VAL A 157 8.55 4.05 3.10
CA VAL A 157 8.97 3.50 4.39
C VAL A 157 7.79 2.80 5.11
N LYS A 158 6.59 3.37 5.02
CA LYS A 158 5.37 2.81 5.61
C LYS A 158 4.67 1.74 4.75
N LYS A 159 5.22 1.42 3.58
CA LYS A 159 4.64 0.45 2.63
C LYS A 159 3.22 0.80 2.18
N GLU A 160 2.92 2.10 2.08
CA GLU A 160 1.62 2.59 1.61
C GLU A 160 1.64 2.74 0.08
N TYR A 161 1.82 1.64 -0.63
CA TYR A 161 1.83 1.56 -2.09
C TYR A 161 1.35 0.18 -2.56
N GLU A 162 0.98 0.13 -3.83
CA GLU A 162 0.66 -1.11 -4.53
C GLU A 162 1.55 -1.24 -5.77
N PHE A 163 1.97 -2.45 -6.12
CA PHE A 163 2.65 -2.70 -7.38
C PHE A 163 1.63 -2.83 -8.51
N GLU A 164 1.85 -2.08 -9.58
CA GLU A 164 1.08 -2.18 -10.83
C GLU A 164 1.95 -2.85 -11.89
N TYR A 165 1.62 -4.09 -12.23
CA TYR A 165 2.39 -4.90 -13.17
C TYR A 165 2.02 -4.59 -14.61
N LYS A 166 2.99 -4.07 -15.39
CA LYS A 166 2.86 -3.78 -16.81
C LYS A 166 3.69 -4.77 -17.60
N PHE A 167 3.04 -5.67 -18.31
CA PHE A 167 3.71 -6.62 -19.18
C PHE A 167 4.09 -5.97 -20.51
N LEU A 168 5.37 -6.04 -20.85
CA LEU A 168 5.92 -5.43 -22.09
C LEU A 168 5.76 -6.33 -23.29
N ASP A 169 5.59 -7.64 -23.10
CA ASP A 169 5.43 -8.62 -24.15
C ASP A 169 4.35 -9.67 -23.82
N ALA A 170 3.84 -10.33 -24.87
CA ALA A 170 2.80 -11.34 -24.70
C ALA A 170 3.32 -12.65 -24.11
N THR A 171 4.62 -12.93 -24.21
CA THR A 171 5.23 -14.14 -23.67
C THR A 171 5.19 -14.07 -22.13
N SER A 172 5.69 -12.99 -21.56
CA SER A 172 5.64 -12.76 -20.11
C SER A 172 4.21 -12.77 -19.59
N LEU A 173 3.28 -12.07 -20.27
CA LEU A 173 1.88 -12.01 -19.85
C LEU A 173 1.21 -13.39 -19.87
N LEU A 174 1.36 -14.15 -20.96
CA LEU A 174 0.74 -15.47 -21.08
C LEU A 174 1.37 -16.48 -20.13
N LYS A 175 2.68 -16.44 -19.92
CA LYS A 175 3.37 -17.32 -18.97
C LYS A 175 2.98 -17.03 -17.52
N ALA A 176 2.80 -15.77 -17.16
CA ALA A 176 2.39 -15.38 -15.81
C ALA A 176 1.02 -15.95 -15.40
N TYR A 177 0.10 -16.09 -16.35
CA TYR A 177 -1.28 -16.50 -16.07
C TYR A 177 -1.67 -17.87 -16.62
N ASN A 178 -0.75 -18.63 -17.21
CA ASN A 178 -1.03 -19.93 -17.84
C ASN A 178 -1.54 -21.00 -16.86
N THR A 179 -1.20 -20.89 -15.59
CA THR A 179 -1.68 -21.79 -14.53
C THR A 179 -3.14 -21.54 -14.17
N TYR A 180 -3.63 -20.32 -14.37
CA TYR A 180 -4.99 -19.90 -14.01
C TYR A 180 -5.92 -19.85 -15.22
N ILE A 181 -5.41 -19.51 -16.41
CA ILE A 181 -6.23 -19.25 -17.59
C ILE A 181 -5.64 -19.98 -18.80
N SER A 182 -6.43 -20.89 -19.38
CA SER A 182 -5.99 -21.61 -20.57
C SER A 182 -5.97 -20.73 -21.82
N LEU A 183 -5.08 -21.03 -22.76
CA LEU A 183 -5.00 -20.34 -24.06
C LEU A 183 -6.31 -20.46 -24.87
N ALA A 184 -7.09 -21.54 -24.66
CA ALA A 184 -8.39 -21.72 -25.29
C ALA A 184 -9.41 -20.67 -24.82
N VAL A 185 -9.42 -20.32 -23.55
CA VAL A 185 -10.29 -19.27 -22.99
C VAL A 185 -9.88 -17.90 -23.54
N ILE A 186 -8.59 -17.59 -23.55
CA ILE A 186 -8.06 -16.34 -24.12
C ILE A 186 -8.40 -16.26 -25.62
N SER A 187 -8.24 -17.34 -26.36
CA SER A 187 -8.60 -17.42 -27.80
C SER A 187 -10.06 -17.08 -28.03
N ARG A 188 -10.97 -17.65 -27.22
CA ARG A 188 -12.41 -17.41 -27.32
C ARG A 188 -12.79 -15.96 -27.09
N ILE A 189 -12.17 -15.31 -26.10
CA ILE A 189 -12.47 -13.92 -25.75
C ILE A 189 -11.84 -12.94 -26.75
N THR A 190 -10.58 -13.20 -27.14
CA THR A 190 -9.83 -12.30 -27.99
C THR A 190 -10.10 -12.53 -29.48
N GLY A 191 -10.59 -13.71 -29.90
CA GLY A 191 -10.67 -14.14 -31.29
C GLY A 191 -9.28 -14.37 -31.94
N ILE A 192 -8.19 -14.41 -31.14
CA ILE A 192 -6.85 -14.78 -31.63
C ILE A 192 -6.77 -16.31 -31.68
N ASN A 193 -6.29 -16.87 -32.78
CA ASN A 193 -6.16 -18.32 -32.92
C ASN A 193 -5.28 -18.91 -31.83
N GLN A 194 -5.70 -20.03 -31.23
CA GLN A 194 -5.00 -20.70 -30.11
C GLN A 194 -3.55 -21.09 -30.51
N ASN A 195 -3.31 -21.54 -31.70
CA ASN A 195 -1.94 -21.83 -32.19
C ASN A 195 -1.06 -20.58 -32.22
N GLN A 196 -1.63 -19.43 -32.56
CA GLN A 196 -0.93 -18.15 -32.53
C GLN A 196 -0.62 -17.73 -31.10
N LEU A 197 -1.56 -17.90 -30.15
CA LEU A 197 -1.32 -17.66 -28.73
C LEU A 197 -0.24 -18.57 -28.16
N SER A 198 -0.21 -19.84 -28.60
CA SER A 198 0.86 -20.79 -28.23
C SER A 198 2.22 -20.34 -28.74
N GLN A 199 2.30 -19.82 -29.98
CA GLN A 199 3.56 -19.26 -30.50
C GLN A 199 4.02 -18.05 -29.68
N TYR A 200 3.10 -17.19 -29.23
CA TYR A 200 3.42 -16.07 -28.35
C TYR A 200 3.87 -16.55 -26.96
N ALA A 201 3.15 -17.48 -26.36
CA ALA A 201 3.48 -18.02 -25.03
C ALA A 201 4.86 -18.70 -25.00
N ASN A 202 5.28 -19.33 -26.11
CA ASN A 202 6.58 -19.98 -26.23
C ASN A 202 7.69 -19.04 -26.75
N GLY A 203 7.40 -17.76 -26.97
CA GLY A 203 8.38 -16.80 -27.45
C GLY A 203 8.78 -16.98 -28.93
N LEU A 204 8.13 -17.89 -29.67
CA LEU A 204 8.43 -18.18 -31.07
C LEU A 204 8.00 -17.04 -32.01
N LYS A 205 7.10 -16.19 -31.56
CA LYS A 205 6.60 -15.05 -32.31
C LYS A 205 6.31 -13.87 -31.38
N LYS A 206 6.67 -12.65 -31.77
CA LYS A 206 6.31 -11.44 -31.04
C LYS A 206 4.90 -10.99 -31.43
N ALA A 207 4.08 -10.71 -30.39
CA ALA A 207 2.76 -10.12 -30.58
C ALA A 207 2.88 -8.64 -30.98
N ARG A 208 2.02 -8.18 -31.90
CA ARG A 208 1.89 -6.74 -32.17
C ARG A 208 1.26 -6.03 -30.95
N PRO A 209 1.51 -4.72 -30.73
CA PRO A 209 0.98 -3.99 -29.58
C PRO A 209 -0.55 -4.14 -29.39
N ASN A 210 -1.32 -4.10 -30.49
CA ASN A 210 -2.77 -4.30 -30.42
C ASN A 210 -3.18 -5.71 -29.96
N GLN A 211 -2.37 -6.73 -30.28
CA GLN A 211 -2.65 -8.10 -29.84
C GLN A 211 -2.30 -8.28 -28.34
N LEU A 212 -1.16 -7.71 -27.91
CA LEU A 212 -0.82 -7.68 -26.49
C LEU A 212 -1.92 -6.99 -25.68
N LYS A 213 -2.40 -5.83 -26.13
CA LYS A 213 -3.49 -5.10 -25.49
C LYS A 213 -4.77 -5.95 -25.40
N ARG A 214 -5.19 -6.63 -26.48
CA ARG A 214 -6.37 -7.52 -26.48
C ARG A 214 -6.22 -8.68 -25.50
N ILE A 215 -5.03 -9.27 -25.41
CA ILE A 215 -4.74 -10.35 -24.46
C ILE A 215 -4.84 -9.82 -23.02
N ALA A 216 -4.25 -8.67 -22.73
CA ALA A 216 -4.33 -8.05 -21.41
C ALA A 216 -5.76 -7.70 -21.00
N GLU A 217 -6.55 -7.11 -21.92
CA GLU A 217 -7.97 -6.80 -21.69
C GLU A 217 -8.81 -8.06 -21.44
N ALA A 218 -8.52 -9.16 -22.14
CA ALA A 218 -9.20 -10.44 -21.91
C ALA A 218 -8.89 -11.00 -20.51
N ILE A 219 -7.65 -10.97 -20.08
CA ILE A 219 -7.25 -11.44 -18.74
C ILE A 219 -7.89 -10.56 -17.65
N GLN A 220 -7.87 -9.23 -17.83
CA GLN A 220 -8.52 -8.29 -16.91
C GLN A 220 -10.03 -8.53 -16.82
N LYS A 221 -10.69 -8.81 -17.96
CA LYS A 221 -12.11 -9.15 -17.97
C LYS A 221 -12.39 -10.41 -17.16
N ILE A 222 -11.62 -11.47 -17.40
CA ILE A 222 -11.75 -12.73 -16.65
C ILE A 222 -11.58 -12.47 -15.15
N GLY A 223 -10.57 -11.70 -14.76
CA GLY A 223 -10.34 -11.35 -13.34
C GLY A 223 -11.54 -10.62 -12.73
N LYS A 224 -12.11 -9.64 -13.43
CA LYS A 224 -13.32 -8.92 -12.98
C LYS A 224 -14.52 -9.85 -12.86
N ASP A 225 -14.74 -10.72 -13.83
CA ASP A 225 -15.86 -11.66 -13.83
C ASP A 225 -15.73 -12.65 -12.66
N LEU A 226 -14.51 -13.11 -12.35
CA LEU A 226 -14.24 -14.00 -11.21
C LEU A 226 -14.41 -13.31 -9.86
N THR A 227 -14.01 -12.05 -9.73
CA THR A 227 -14.18 -11.27 -8.48
C THR A 227 -15.64 -10.88 -8.21
N ALA A 228 -16.51 -10.98 -9.19
CA ALA A 228 -17.96 -10.74 -9.04
C ALA A 228 -18.72 -11.96 -8.51
N VAL A 229 -18.08 -13.14 -8.43
CA VAL A 229 -18.71 -14.36 -7.88
C VAL A 229 -18.70 -14.28 -6.35
N VAL A 230 -19.90 -14.24 -5.78
CA VAL A 230 -20.10 -14.29 -4.32
C VAL A 230 -20.53 -15.72 -3.97
N PRO A 231 -19.97 -16.35 -2.91
CA PRO A 231 -20.36 -17.69 -2.46
C PRO A 231 -21.79 -17.73 -1.88
#